data_971d7d0cf4cfe74a93c3d21f167a52e3
#
_entry.id   971d7d0cf4cfe74a93c3d21f167a52e3
#
_cell.length_a   1.000
_cell.length_b   1.000
_cell.length_c   1.000
_cell.angle_alpha   90.00
_cell.angle_beta   90.00
_cell.angle_gamma   90.00
#
_symmetry.space_group_name_H-M   'P 1'
#
loop_
_entity.id
_entity.type
_entity.pdbx_description
1 polymer ?
#
loop_
_entity_poly.entity_id
_entity_poly.type
_entity_poly.pdbx_seq_one_letter_code
_entity_poly.pdbx_strand_id
1 'polypeptide(L)'
;MKSLITVLFMALILNTGVAFAHGDHGKISAKEALQVAAKTTQQLTFKDFGFKVGKLDESWKKLTDENFKLLGVEANRYVISAVNQAENKTIYFLMTMTGEMLQINSEGKF
;
A
#
# COMPACT_ATOMS: atom_id res chain seq x y z
N MET A 1 -22.89 -24.32 9.03
CA MET A 1 -22.95 -24.19 9.04
C MET A 1 -22.96 -24.05 8.91
N LYS A 2 -22.80 -23.85 8.68
CA LYS A 2 -22.82 -23.39 8.51
C LYS A 2 -22.52 -22.76 8.50
N SER A 3 -22.40 -22.54 8.47
CA SER A 3 -22.13 -21.82 8.60
C SER A 3 -21.56 -21.38 8.62
N LEU A 4 -21.44 -21.23 8.54
CA LEU A 4 -21.01 -20.73 8.66
C LEU A 4 -20.46 -20.46 8.41
N ILE A 5 -20.50 -20.57 8.30
CA ILE A 5 -20.11 -20.21 8.09
C ILE A 5 -19.84 -19.71 7.86
N THR A 6 -19.86 -19.57 7.75
CA THR A 6 -19.66 -18.96 7.66
C THR A 6 -19.15 -18.36 7.70
N VAL A 7 -19.22 -18.32 7.76
CA VAL A 7 -18.84 -17.71 7.95
C VAL A 7 -18.16 -17.33 7.85
N LEU A 8 -18.09 -17.26 7.77
CA LEU A 8 -17.60 -16.84 7.76
C LEU A 8 -17.16 -16.60 7.41
N PHE A 9 -16.98 -16.40 7.07
CA PHE A 9 -16.70 -16.02 6.84
C PHE A 9 -16.36 -15.51 6.68
N MET A 10 -16.36 -15.26 6.70
CA MET A 10 -16.19 -14.60 6.63
C MET A 10 -15.58 -14.09 6.70
N ALA A 11 -15.42 -14.11 6.76
CA ALA A 11 -14.89 -13.52 6.92
C ALA A 11 -14.27 -13.10 6.76
N LEU A 12 -14.04 -12.95 6.53
CA LEU A 12 -13.58 -12.52 6.44
C LEU A 12 -13.12 -12.07 6.13
N ILE A 13 -12.97 -11.88 5.92
CA ILE A 13 -12.74 -11.42 5.64
C ILE A 13 -12.45 -10.81 5.63
N LEU A 14 -12.29 -10.46 5.64
CA LEU A 14 -12.08 -9.77 5.76
C LEU A 14 -11.51 -9.24 5.92
N ASN A 15 -11.38 -9.06 5.92
CA ASN A 15 -10.95 -8.49 6.18
C ASN A 15 -10.29 -7.95 6.19
N THR A 16 -9.94 -7.63 5.96
CA THR A 16 -9.40 -7.18 6.01
C THR A 16 -9.08 -6.35 5.91
N GLY A 17 -9.05 -5.94 5.63
CA GLY A 17 -8.92 -5.14 5.42
C GLY A 17 -9.32 -4.52 5.33
N VAL A 18 -9.76 -4.43 5.02
CA VAL A 18 -10.20 -3.94 4.98
C VAL A 18 -10.68 -3.21 5.00
N ALA A 19 -10.64 -3.01 5.24
CA ALA A 19 -11.15 -2.28 5.32
C ALA A 19 -11.29 -1.35 4.85
N PHE A 20 -11.33 -1.25 4.37
CA PHE A 20 -11.40 -0.44 3.86
C PHE A 20 -12.42 -0.04 3.37
N ALA A 21 -12.66 0.01 3.19
CA ALA A 21 -13.39 0.37 2.73
C ALA A 21 -14.54 0.57 3.06
N HIS A 22 -14.93 0.83 3.16
CA HIS A 22 -15.93 0.91 3.53
C HIS A 22 -16.78 1.66 2.96
N GLY A 23 -17.43 1.81 2.81
CA GLY A 23 -18.49 2.51 2.58
C GLY A 23 -18.78 3.00 1.26
N ASP A 24 -18.00 3.72 0.73
CA ASP A 24 -18.27 4.33 -0.55
C ASP A 24 -17.78 3.49 -1.69
N HIS A 25 -17.89 2.22 -1.53
CA HIS A 25 -17.59 1.29 -2.59
C HIS A 25 -16.18 1.32 -3.03
N GLY A 26 -15.34 1.53 -2.10
CA GLY A 26 -14.00 1.19 -2.33
C GLY A 26 -13.04 2.31 -2.61
N LYS A 27 -13.51 3.47 -2.95
CA LYS A 27 -12.57 4.57 -3.12
C LYS A 27 -12.02 4.98 -1.77
N ILE A 28 -10.71 5.12 -1.69
CA ILE A 28 -10.08 5.54 -0.45
C ILE A 28 -9.59 6.97 -0.60
N SER A 29 -9.40 7.65 0.53
CA SER A 29 -8.90 9.01 0.54
C SER A 29 -7.40 9.03 0.29
N ALA A 30 -6.87 10.22 0.00
CA ALA A 30 -5.43 10.38 -0.14
C ALA A 30 -4.70 9.94 1.13
N LYS A 31 -5.25 10.29 2.29
CA LYS A 31 -4.65 9.89 3.56
C LYS A 31 -4.60 8.38 3.71
N GLU A 32 -5.68 7.72 3.34
CA GLU A 32 -5.72 6.26 3.39
C GLU A 32 -4.74 5.64 2.40
N ALA A 33 -4.59 6.27 1.24
CA ALA A 33 -3.64 5.78 0.25
C ALA A 33 -2.21 5.83 0.79
N LEU A 34 -1.88 6.92 1.50
CA LEU A 34 -0.55 7.04 2.13
C LEU A 34 -0.37 5.96 3.19
N GLN A 35 -1.42 5.64 3.93
CA GLN A 35 -1.35 4.58 4.93
C GLN A 35 -1.14 3.21 4.30
N VAL A 36 -1.78 2.97 3.15
CA VAL A 36 -1.58 1.72 2.42
C VAL A 36 -0.14 1.62 1.95
N ALA A 37 0.41 2.71 1.43
CA ALA A 37 1.80 2.72 0.98
C ALA A 37 2.75 2.45 2.15
N ALA A 38 2.50 3.06 3.31
CA ALA A 38 3.33 2.85 4.49
C ALA A 38 3.27 1.40 4.95
N LYS A 39 2.09 0.83 4.97
CA LYS A 39 1.91 -0.55 5.39
C LYS A 39 2.58 -1.51 4.41
N THR A 40 2.45 -1.24 3.12
CA THR A 40 3.09 -2.06 2.09
C THR A 40 4.62 -2.01 2.24
N THR A 41 5.15 -0.82 2.52
CA THR A 41 6.59 -0.67 2.74
C THR A 41 7.06 -1.56 3.89
N GLN A 42 6.30 -1.60 4.99
CA GLN A 42 6.64 -2.46 6.11
C GLN A 42 6.64 -3.93 5.71
N GLN A 43 5.65 -4.34 4.95
CA GLN A 43 5.55 -5.72 4.50
C GLN A 43 6.73 -6.10 3.61
N LEU A 44 7.20 -5.17 2.78
CA LEU A 44 8.32 -5.42 1.88
C LEU A 44 9.64 -5.62 2.61
N THR A 45 9.73 -5.21 3.87
CA THR A 45 10.94 -5.49 4.65
C THR A 45 10.97 -6.95 5.14
N PHE A 46 9.85 -7.66 5.04
CA PHE A 46 9.79 -9.07 5.45
C PHE A 46 9.99 -10.02 4.30
N LYS A 47 9.50 -9.67 3.10
CA LYS A 47 9.68 -10.53 1.95
C LYS A 47 9.43 -9.79 0.66
N ASP A 48 9.87 -10.41 -0.44
CA ASP A 48 9.66 -9.91 -1.80
C ASP A 48 8.26 -10.34 -2.24
N PHE A 49 7.45 -9.37 -2.68
CA PHE A 49 6.08 -9.63 -3.15
C PHE A 49 5.99 -9.56 -4.68
N GLY A 50 7.12 -9.53 -5.37
CA GLY A 50 7.11 -9.52 -6.82
C GLY A 50 7.17 -8.15 -7.48
N PHE A 51 7.28 -7.09 -6.68
CA PHE A 51 7.47 -5.76 -7.24
C PHE A 51 8.94 -5.55 -7.61
N LYS A 52 9.18 -4.59 -8.49
CA LYS A 52 10.55 -4.33 -8.95
C LYS A 52 11.52 -4.00 -7.83
N VAL A 53 11.05 -3.37 -6.77
CA VAL A 53 11.94 -3.03 -5.66
C VAL A 53 12.41 -4.26 -4.89
N GLY A 54 11.70 -5.39 -5.03
CA GLY A 54 12.05 -6.59 -4.29
C GLY A 54 11.84 -6.41 -2.79
N LYS A 55 12.64 -7.14 -2.02
CA LYS A 55 12.59 -7.03 -0.56
C LYS A 55 13.39 -5.80 -0.13
N LEU A 56 12.80 -4.97 0.72
CA LEU A 56 13.45 -3.77 1.25
C LEU A 56 14.22 -4.12 2.53
N ASP A 57 15.27 -3.34 2.82
CA ASP A 57 16.05 -3.64 4.00
C ASP A 57 15.39 -3.03 5.25
N GLU A 58 16.00 -3.30 6.40
CA GLU A 58 15.43 -2.94 7.69
C GLU A 58 15.22 -1.44 7.88
N SER A 59 16.05 -0.63 7.25
CA SER A 59 15.95 0.83 7.43
C SER A 59 14.60 1.36 6.99
N TRP A 60 13.94 0.68 6.07
CA TRP A 60 12.62 1.11 5.58
C TRP A 60 11.53 0.96 6.63
N LYS A 61 11.75 0.14 7.66
CA LYS A 61 10.79 0.01 8.76
C LYS A 61 10.69 1.26 9.60
N LYS A 62 11.69 2.10 9.55
CA LYS A 62 11.77 3.27 10.41
C LYS A 62 11.12 4.50 9.81
N LEU A 63 10.62 4.41 8.60
CA LEU A 63 9.97 5.54 7.96
C LEU A 63 8.71 5.93 8.73
N THR A 64 8.46 7.23 8.79
CA THR A 64 7.27 7.77 9.42
C THR A 64 6.36 8.34 8.34
N ASP A 65 5.19 8.80 8.73
CA ASP A 65 4.24 9.38 7.80
C ASP A 65 4.85 10.50 6.97
N GLU A 66 5.79 11.23 7.54
CA GLU A 66 6.43 12.36 6.86
C GLU A 66 7.26 11.94 5.66
N ASN A 67 7.65 10.68 5.61
CA ASN A 67 8.45 10.17 4.51
C ASN A 67 7.62 9.82 3.28
N PHE A 68 6.29 9.78 3.43
CA PHE A 68 5.38 9.41 2.35
C PHE A 68 4.67 10.63 1.82
N LYS A 69 4.57 10.74 0.50
CA LYS A 69 3.99 11.91 -0.12
C LYS A 69 3.16 11.51 -1.32
N LEU A 70 1.96 12.08 -1.41
CA LEU A 70 1.15 11.92 -2.60
C LEU A 70 1.69 12.87 -3.66
N LEU A 71 2.14 12.32 -4.77
CA LEU A 71 2.64 13.11 -5.88
C LEU A 71 1.53 13.58 -6.80
N GLY A 72 0.45 12.79 -6.90
CA GLY A 72 -0.65 13.18 -7.75
C GLY A 72 -1.57 12.03 -8.02
N VAL A 73 -2.57 12.30 -8.84
CA VAL A 73 -3.51 11.30 -9.32
C VAL A 73 -3.41 11.30 -10.84
N GLU A 74 -3.11 10.15 -11.41
CA GLU A 74 -2.96 10.01 -12.86
C GLU A 74 -3.81 8.86 -13.34
N ALA A 75 -4.69 9.12 -14.30
CA ALA A 75 -5.54 8.10 -14.89
C ALA A 75 -6.29 7.31 -13.79
N ASN A 76 -6.84 8.04 -12.82
CA ASN A 76 -7.58 7.45 -11.70
C ASN A 76 -6.73 6.54 -10.84
N ARG A 77 -5.46 6.86 -10.68
CA ARG A 77 -4.56 6.11 -9.81
C ARG A 77 -3.74 7.07 -8.97
N TYR A 78 -3.49 6.68 -7.73
CA TYR A 78 -2.61 7.46 -6.85
C TYR A 78 -1.16 7.16 -7.17
N VAL A 79 -0.35 8.21 -7.21
CA VAL A 79 1.11 8.09 -7.35
C VAL A 79 1.70 8.63 -6.06
N ILE A 80 2.45 7.79 -5.35
CA ILE A 80 2.99 8.13 -4.03
C ILE A 80 4.49 7.88 -4.02
N SER A 81 5.23 8.69 -3.29
CA SER A 81 6.66 8.47 -3.08
C SER A 81 6.94 8.19 -1.62
N ALA A 82 7.97 7.40 -1.36
CA ALA A 82 8.51 7.18 -0.03
C ALA A 82 10.01 7.43 -0.09
N VAL A 83 10.51 8.27 0.80
CA VAL A 83 11.91 8.66 0.83
C VAL A 83 12.59 8.05 2.06
N ASN A 84 13.67 7.31 1.82
CA ASN A 84 14.48 6.76 2.89
C ASN A 84 15.81 7.53 2.89
N GLN A 85 15.91 8.48 3.79
CA GLN A 85 17.10 9.33 3.85
C GLN A 85 18.32 8.55 4.30
N ALA A 86 18.15 7.56 5.15
CA ALA A 86 19.27 6.76 5.64
C ALA A 86 19.99 6.05 4.49
N GLU A 87 19.25 5.68 3.46
CA GLU A 87 19.83 5.02 2.28
C GLU A 87 19.94 5.92 1.08
N ASN A 88 19.45 7.15 1.20
CA ASN A 88 19.42 8.10 0.10
C ASN A 88 18.68 7.50 -1.11
N LYS A 89 17.52 6.90 -0.83
CA LYS A 89 16.72 6.26 -1.87
C LYS A 89 15.27 6.67 -1.78
N THR A 90 14.62 6.67 -2.93
CA THR A 90 13.18 6.94 -3.03
C THR A 90 12.55 5.81 -3.81
N ILE A 91 11.38 5.36 -3.36
CA ILE A 91 10.57 4.42 -4.14
C ILE A 91 9.23 5.06 -4.43
N TYR A 92 8.59 4.58 -5.48
CA TYR A 92 7.34 5.15 -5.96
C TYR A 92 6.31 4.05 -6.07
N PHE A 93 5.07 4.40 -5.75
CA PHE A 93 3.95 3.47 -5.73
C PHE A 93 2.88 3.95 -6.71
N LEU A 94 2.35 3.03 -7.48
CA LEU A 94 1.18 3.26 -8.30
C LEU A 94 0.06 2.41 -7.72
N MET A 95 -1.06 3.03 -7.37
CA MET A 95 -2.13 2.39 -6.62
C MET A 95 -3.47 2.77 -7.22
N THR A 96 -4.40 1.84 -7.27
CA THR A 96 -5.75 2.16 -7.71
C THR A 96 -6.43 3.07 -6.68
N MET A 97 -7.51 3.71 -7.09
CA MET A 97 -8.28 4.55 -6.17
C MET A 97 -8.96 3.74 -5.07
N THR A 98 -8.97 2.42 -5.19
CA THR A 98 -9.53 1.54 -4.16
C THR A 98 -8.45 0.97 -3.24
N GLY A 99 -7.18 1.34 -3.45
CA GLY A 99 -6.10 0.93 -2.56
C GLY A 99 -5.34 -0.31 -2.99
N GLU A 100 -5.54 -0.75 -4.22
CA GLU A 100 -4.82 -1.92 -4.72
C GLU A 100 -3.47 -1.49 -5.28
N MET A 101 -2.41 -2.09 -4.78
CA MET A 101 -1.07 -1.73 -5.21
C MET A 101 -0.78 -2.36 -6.57
N LEU A 102 -0.43 -1.54 -7.55
CA LEU A 102 -0.19 -1.99 -8.92
C LEU A 102 1.29 -2.14 -9.23
N GLN A 103 2.08 -1.14 -8.89
CA GLN A 103 3.52 -1.15 -9.17
C GLN A 103 4.27 -0.42 -8.07
N ILE A 104 5.48 -0.87 -7.82
CA ILE A 104 6.41 -0.18 -6.92
C ILE A 104 7.77 -0.25 -7.59
N ASN A 105 8.38 0.91 -7.84
CA ASN A 105 9.71 0.95 -8.44
C ASN A 105 10.50 2.14 -7.90
N SER A 106 11.76 2.23 -8.28
CA SER A 106 12.64 3.30 -7.82
C SER A 106 12.80 4.41 -8.85
N GLU A 107 12.12 4.33 -9.96
CA GLU A 107 12.27 5.30 -11.04
C GLU A 107 11.11 6.25 -11.18
N GLY A 108 9.96 5.89 -10.63
CA GLY A 108 8.77 6.72 -10.75
C GLY A 108 8.13 6.70 -12.13
N LYS A 109 8.41 5.68 -12.90
CA LYS A 109 7.87 5.52 -14.24
C LYS A 109 6.91 4.35 -14.28
N PHE A 110 5.71 4.62 -14.77
CA PHE A 110 4.66 3.60 -14.80
C PHE A 110 4.03 3.47 -16.20
#